data_b644d2cdc00547dfd7cdb33d633185e3
#
_entry.id   b644d2cdc00547dfd7cdb33d633185e3
#
_cell.length_a   1.000
_cell.length_b   1.000
_cell.length_c   1.000
_cell.angle_alpha   90.00
_cell.angle_beta   90.00
_cell.angle_gamma   90.00
#
_symmetry.space_group_name_H-M   'P 1'
#
loop_
_entity.id
_entity.type
_entity.pdbx_description
1 polymer ?
#
loop_
_entity_poly.entity_id
_entity_poly.type
_entity_poly.pdbx_seq_one_letter_code
_entity_poly.pdbx_strand_id
1 'polypeptide(L)' 'TVLAGRQVAATVNAAIDALSEDLRQAIVLREIEGLSYEEIADVMNCPIGTVRSRIFRAREAIAIKLRPLLGTREGERW' A
#
# COMPACT_ATOMS: atom_id res chain seq x y z
N THR A 1 -8.93 -18.74 4.83
CA THR A 1 -9.75 -18.76 6.02
C THR A 1 -9.41 -17.58 6.93
N VAL A 2 -9.98 -17.60 8.14
CA VAL A 2 -9.77 -16.51 9.11
C VAL A 2 -8.30 -16.31 9.44
N LEU A 3 -7.58 -17.41 9.66
CA LEU A 3 -6.17 -17.33 10.01
C LEU A 3 -5.35 -16.74 8.86
N ALA A 4 -5.63 -17.17 7.63
CA ALA A 4 -4.94 -16.65 6.47
C ALA A 4 -5.23 -15.16 6.28
N GLY A 5 -6.48 -14.75 6.53
CA GLY A 5 -6.85 -13.34 6.45
C GLY A 5 -6.10 -12.49 7.45
N ARG A 6 -5.94 -12.99 8.68
CA ARG A 6 -5.19 -12.28 9.70
C ARG A 6 -3.73 -12.13 9.31
N GLN A 7 -3.16 -13.16 8.72
CA GLN A 7 -1.77 -13.11 8.30
C GLN A 7 -1.57 -12.06 7.21
N VAL A 8 -2.48 -12.01 6.24
CA VAL A 8 -2.40 -11.01 5.19
C VAL A 8 -2.54 -9.61 5.77
N ALA A 9 -3.52 -9.40 6.65
CA ALA A 9 -3.73 -8.10 7.25
C ALA A 9 -2.52 -7.66 8.07
N ALA A 10 -1.93 -8.56 8.84
CA ALA A 10 -0.74 -8.23 9.62
C ALA A 10 0.42 -7.86 8.72
N THR A 11 0.59 -8.58 7.61
CA THR A 11 1.65 -8.28 6.66
C THR A 11 1.46 -6.92 6.01
N VAL A 12 0.22 -6.60 5.62
CA VAL A 12 -0.07 -5.29 5.04
C VAL A 12 0.23 -4.18 6.03
N ASN A 13 -0.22 -4.33 7.27
CA ASN A 13 0.02 -3.32 8.29
C ASN A 13 1.51 -3.13 8.56
N ALA A 14 2.26 -4.21 8.64
CA ALA A 14 3.71 -4.13 8.83
C ALA A 14 4.38 -3.46 7.63
N ALA A 15 3.91 -3.76 6.43
CA ALA A 15 4.49 -3.16 5.22
C ALA A 15 4.23 -1.66 5.19
N ILE A 16 3.03 -1.24 5.59
CA ILE A 16 2.71 0.18 5.66
C ILE A 16 3.60 0.88 6.69
N ASP A 17 3.76 0.27 7.85
CA ASP A 17 4.60 0.85 8.89
C ASP A 17 6.06 0.97 8.45
N ALA A 18 6.51 0.10 7.57
CA ALA A 18 7.89 0.13 7.09
C ALA A 18 8.12 1.14 5.98
N LEU A 19 7.07 1.73 5.43
CA LEU A 19 7.21 2.72 4.38
C LEU A 19 7.83 4.01 4.92
N SER A 20 8.49 4.75 4.02
CA SER A 20 8.91 6.11 4.37
C SER A 20 7.67 6.93 4.72
N GLU A 21 7.87 8.01 5.46
CA GLU A 21 6.76 8.83 5.92
C GLU A 21 5.90 9.33 4.77
N ASP A 22 6.53 9.78 3.69
CA ASP A 22 5.80 10.30 2.54
C ASP A 22 4.92 9.24 1.88
N LEU A 23 5.47 8.04 1.69
CA LEU A 23 4.71 6.97 1.07
C LEU A 23 3.60 6.48 1.98
N ARG A 24 3.89 6.36 3.26
CA ARG A 24 2.89 5.92 4.22
C ARG A 24 1.73 6.89 4.27
N GLN A 25 2.01 8.19 4.35
CA GLN A 25 0.97 9.19 4.41
C GLN A 25 0.08 9.15 3.16
N ALA A 26 0.70 9.06 1.99
CA ALA A 26 -0.06 9.03 0.75
C ALA A 26 -0.98 7.81 0.67
N ILE A 27 -0.47 6.63 1.02
CA ILE A 27 -1.27 5.41 0.91
C ILE A 27 -2.37 5.37 1.96
N VAL A 28 -2.09 5.85 3.17
CA VAL A 28 -3.11 5.88 4.22
C VAL A 28 -4.22 6.85 3.85
N LEU A 29 -3.89 8.03 3.34
CA LEU A 29 -4.90 9.00 2.93
C LEU A 29 -5.76 8.44 1.80
N ARG A 30 -5.19 7.68 0.89
CA ARG A 30 -5.93 7.14 -0.24
C ARG A 30 -6.76 5.93 0.14
N GLU A 31 -6.16 4.93 0.79
CA GLU A 31 -6.80 3.64 0.96
C GLU A 31 -7.62 3.57 2.25
N ILE A 32 -7.22 4.29 3.27
CA ILE A 32 -7.92 4.23 4.56
C ILE A 32 -8.88 5.40 4.71
N GLU A 33 -8.42 6.61 4.40
CA GLU A 33 -9.26 7.80 4.53
C GLU A 33 -10.15 8.03 3.32
N GLY A 34 -9.81 7.44 2.18
CA GLY A 34 -10.65 7.52 0.99
C GLY A 34 -10.58 8.85 0.24
N LEU A 35 -9.49 9.60 0.41
CA LEU A 35 -9.36 10.88 -0.25
C LEU A 35 -9.05 10.72 -1.74
N SER A 36 -9.46 11.72 -2.54
CA SER A 36 -9.07 11.78 -3.94
C SER A 36 -7.60 12.19 -4.05
N TYR A 37 -7.02 11.97 -5.22
CA TYR A 37 -5.64 12.38 -5.46
C TYR A 37 -5.48 13.88 -5.26
N GLU A 38 -6.47 14.66 -5.70
CA GLU A 38 -6.43 16.12 -5.54
C GLU A 38 -6.46 16.50 -4.08
N GLU A 39 -7.31 15.85 -3.30
CA GLU A 39 -7.38 16.11 -1.87
C GLU A 39 -6.09 15.76 -1.18
N ILE A 40 -5.48 14.64 -1.58
CA ILE A 40 -4.20 14.23 -1.01
C ILE A 40 -3.12 15.25 -1.36
N ALA A 41 -3.11 15.73 -2.60
CA ALA A 41 -2.16 16.76 -3.03
C ALA A 41 -2.27 18.00 -2.16
N ASP A 42 -3.49 18.39 -1.83
CA ASP A 42 -3.72 19.54 -0.95
C ASP A 42 -3.22 19.27 0.46
N VAL A 43 -3.54 18.11 1.01
CA VAL A 43 -3.11 17.73 2.36
C VAL A 43 -1.60 17.67 2.46
N MET A 44 -0.96 17.08 1.47
CA MET A 44 0.49 16.88 1.50
C MET A 44 1.25 18.07 0.91
N ASN A 45 0.52 19.04 0.39
CA ASN A 45 1.10 20.24 -0.20
C ASN A 45 2.14 19.91 -1.26
N CYS A 46 1.72 19.10 -2.24
CA CYS A 46 2.59 18.67 -3.33
C CYS A 46 1.78 18.50 -4.61
N PRO A 47 2.44 18.43 -5.77
CA PRO A 47 1.74 18.24 -7.03
C PRO A 47 1.05 16.89 -7.08
N ILE A 48 -0.05 16.83 -7.85
CA ILE A 48 -0.81 15.59 -7.97
C ILE A 48 0.02 14.45 -8.59
N GLY A 49 0.95 14.78 -9.47
CA GLY A 49 1.86 13.78 -10.03
C GLY A 49 2.71 13.12 -8.97
N THR A 50 3.13 13.91 -7.97
CA THR A 50 3.89 13.38 -6.85
C THR A 50 3.03 12.43 -6.02
N VAL A 51 1.75 12.77 -5.83
CA VAL A 51 0.84 11.88 -5.12
C VAL A 51 0.72 10.54 -5.84
N ARG A 52 0.54 10.57 -7.16
CA ARG A 52 0.44 9.35 -7.95
C ARG A 52 1.69 8.48 -7.80
N SER A 53 2.86 9.10 -7.89
CA SER A 53 4.13 8.37 -7.75
C SER A 53 4.25 7.75 -6.38
N ARG A 54 3.91 8.49 -5.33
CA ARG A 54 4.00 7.99 -3.97
C ARG A 54 3.07 6.83 -3.74
N ILE A 55 1.84 6.93 -4.24
CA ILE A 55 0.87 5.85 -4.08
C ILE A 55 1.32 4.61 -4.85
N PHE A 56 1.83 4.79 -6.06
CA PHE A 56 2.34 3.67 -6.84
C PHE A 56 3.47 2.97 -6.12
N ARG A 57 4.43 3.73 -5.61
CA ARG A 57 5.58 3.15 -4.90
C ARG A 57 5.15 2.46 -3.62
N ALA A 58 4.19 3.05 -2.91
CA ALA A 58 3.69 2.46 -1.67
C ALA A 58 3.03 1.12 -1.97
N ARG A 59 2.16 1.09 -2.99
CA ARG A 59 1.49 -0.15 -3.38
C ARG A 59 2.48 -1.21 -3.81
N GLU A 60 3.50 -0.82 -4.55
CA GLU A 60 4.51 -1.76 -5.01
C GLU A 60 5.28 -2.35 -3.85
N ALA A 61 5.66 -1.53 -2.88
CA ALA A 61 6.38 -2.01 -1.71
C ALA A 61 5.53 -2.98 -0.91
N ILE A 62 4.24 -2.69 -0.78
CA ILE A 62 3.33 -3.58 -0.07
C ILE A 62 3.16 -4.88 -0.84
N ALA A 63 3.04 -4.80 -2.17
CA ALA A 63 2.87 -5.99 -3.00
C ALA A 63 4.07 -6.92 -2.88
N ILE A 64 5.27 -6.36 -2.80
CA ILE A 64 6.48 -7.16 -2.64
C ILE A 64 6.42 -7.96 -1.33
N LYS A 65 5.95 -7.33 -0.26
CA LYS A 65 5.83 -8.01 1.02
C LYS A 65 4.75 -9.10 1.00
N LEU A 66 3.70 -8.89 0.22
CA LEU A 66 2.62 -9.86 0.13
C LEU A 66 2.95 -11.03 -0.78
N ARG A 67 3.89 -10.86 -1.69
CA ARG A 67 4.21 -11.89 -2.68
C ARG A 67 4.50 -13.25 -2.07
N PRO A 68 5.26 -13.36 -0.98
CA PRO A 68 5.51 -14.68 -0.38
C PRO A 68 4.23 -15.39 0.08
N LEU A 69 3.19 -14.63 0.43
CA LEU A 69 1.94 -15.22 0.88
C LEU A 69 1.02 -15.61 -0.26
N LEU A 70 1.05 -14.86 -1.36
CA LEU A 70 0.13 -15.04 -2.47
C LEU A 70 0.79 -15.58 -3.72
N GLY A 71 2.03 -15.16 -3.96
CA GLY A 71 2.73 -15.49 -5.18
C GLY A 71 3.05 -16.95 -5.34
N THR A 72 3.32 -17.64 -4.23
CA THR A 72 3.61 -19.07 -4.27
C THR A 72 2.44 -19.82 -4.88
N ARG A 73 1.24 -19.47 -4.44
CA ARG A 73 0.05 -20.11 -4.95
C ARG A 73 -0.15 -19.84 -6.43
N GLU A 74 0.13 -18.61 -6.83
CA GLU A 74 0.05 -18.27 -8.25
C GLU A 74 1.07 -19.04 -9.06
N GLY A 75 2.27 -19.14 -8.53
CA GLY A 75 3.31 -19.88 -9.21
C GLY A 75 2.94 -21.33 -9.39
N GLU A 76 2.25 -21.89 -8.44
CA GLU A 76 1.83 -23.29 -8.51
C GLU A 76 0.80 -23.52 -9.60
N ARG A 77 0.02 -22.51 -9.92
CA ARG A 77 -1.00 -22.66 -10.94
C ARG A 77 -0.42 -22.76 -12.34
N TRP A 78 0.75 -22.22 -12.52
CA TRP A 78 1.40 -22.25 -13.81
C TRP A 78 2.20 -23.52 -14.02
#